data_444f117213e6d22b3abc0decace25d2c
#
_entry.id   444f117213e6d22b3abc0decace25d2c
#
_cell.length_a   1.000
_cell.length_b   1.000
_cell.length_c   1.000
_cell.angle_alpha   90.00
_cell.angle_beta   90.00
_cell.angle_gamma   90.00
#
_symmetry.space_group_name_H-M   'P 1'
#
loop_
_entity.id
_entity.type
_entity.pdbx_description
1 polymer ?
#
loop_
_entity_poly.entity_id
_entity_poly.type
_entity_poly.pdbx_seq_one_letter_code
_entity_poly.pdbx_strand_id
1 'polypeptide(L)'
;METELREWLDRLAIQDLIYRYSDAVTRADWPQCEAVFTPDAIWESPPLGLRYESRDSFLETLRATTTFDLLIQTPHSPVVTLTGAHQAEATTTIHEMNRGVTDTKSALGDSGTEINVDTYGIYYDDVARIDGEWKFTHRLFMPFYLESGCVTGDVLTQRSKLAGR
;
A
#
# COMPACT_ATOMS: atom_id res chain seq x y z
N MET A 1 27.34 -8.29 18.82
CA MET A 1 26.21 -7.98 19.74
C MET A 1 25.60 -6.61 19.45
N GLU A 2 26.33 -5.47 19.50
CA GLU A 2 25.74 -4.15 19.21
C GLU A 2 25.34 -3.98 17.74
N THR A 3 26.15 -4.43 16.79
CA THR A 3 25.85 -4.43 15.34
C THR A 3 24.65 -5.31 15.05
N GLU A 4 24.59 -6.49 15.59
CA GLU A 4 23.52 -7.45 15.39
C GLU A 4 22.17 -6.93 15.97
N LEU A 5 22.22 -6.30 17.16
CA LEU A 5 21.03 -5.65 17.73
C LEU A 5 20.54 -4.54 16.80
N ARG A 6 21.44 -3.73 16.24
CA ARG A 6 21.09 -2.67 15.31
C ARG A 6 20.40 -3.20 14.05
N GLU A 7 20.92 -4.28 13.46
CA GLU A 7 20.30 -4.93 12.32
C GLU A 7 18.89 -5.43 12.60
N TRP A 8 18.65 -5.98 13.80
CA TRP A 8 17.31 -6.38 14.22
C TRP A 8 16.37 -5.19 14.39
N LEU A 9 16.83 -4.09 14.98
CA LEU A 9 16.05 -2.86 15.13
C LEU A 9 15.70 -2.27 13.75
N ASP A 10 16.63 -2.33 12.79
CA ASP A 10 16.38 -1.87 11.43
C ASP A 10 15.32 -2.72 10.71
N ARG A 11 15.39 -4.05 10.84
CA ARG A 11 14.35 -4.95 10.30
C ARG A 11 12.99 -4.68 10.90
N LEU A 12 12.90 -4.49 12.21
CA LEU A 12 11.64 -4.14 12.90
C LEU A 12 11.11 -2.78 12.45
N ALA A 13 11.97 -1.78 12.28
CA ALA A 13 11.57 -0.46 11.80
C ALA A 13 11.04 -0.50 10.36
N ILE A 14 11.62 -1.33 9.49
CA ILE A 14 11.12 -1.53 8.12
C ILE A 14 9.80 -2.32 8.11
N GLN A 15 9.63 -3.29 8.99
CA GLN A 15 8.33 -3.97 9.15
C GLN A 15 7.26 -3.00 9.64
N ASP A 16 7.57 -2.13 10.61
CA ASP A 16 6.65 -1.07 11.07
C ASP A 16 6.29 -0.10 9.93
N LEU A 17 7.25 0.28 9.08
CA LEU A 17 7.02 1.10 7.89
C LEU A 17 5.96 0.46 6.96
N ILE A 18 6.07 -0.85 6.70
CA ILE A 18 5.12 -1.62 5.88
C ILE A 18 3.72 -1.62 6.52
N TYR A 19 3.64 -1.84 7.83
CA TYR A 19 2.36 -1.81 8.55
C TYR A 19 1.73 -0.42 8.57
N ARG A 20 2.52 0.63 8.76
CA ARG A 20 2.04 2.03 8.69
C ARG A 20 1.46 2.39 7.34
N TYR A 21 2.07 1.92 6.25
CA TYR A 21 1.51 2.12 4.91
C TYR A 21 0.13 1.45 4.78
N SER A 22 0.02 0.18 5.14
CA SER A 22 -1.23 -0.58 5.04
C SER A 22 -2.33 -0.01 5.94
N ASP A 23 -1.99 0.43 7.14
CA ASP A 23 -2.90 1.13 8.05
C ASP A 23 -3.36 2.46 7.45
N ALA A 24 -2.44 3.27 6.92
CA ALA A 24 -2.75 4.55 6.30
C ALA A 24 -3.69 4.39 5.10
N VAL A 25 -3.40 3.44 4.22
CA VAL A 25 -4.25 3.13 3.05
C VAL A 25 -5.62 2.67 3.50
N THR A 26 -5.71 1.79 4.49
CA THR A 26 -6.99 1.30 5.04
C THR A 26 -7.84 2.41 5.62
N ARG A 27 -7.25 3.32 6.39
CA ARG A 27 -7.96 4.43 7.06
C ARG A 27 -8.12 5.68 6.19
N ALA A 28 -7.52 5.73 5.01
CA ALA A 28 -7.37 6.94 4.20
C ALA A 28 -6.63 8.08 4.93
N ASP A 29 -5.64 7.72 5.75
CA ASP A 29 -4.78 8.65 6.45
C ASP A 29 -3.64 9.10 5.52
N TRP A 30 -3.94 10.10 4.69
CA TRP A 30 -3.01 10.55 3.65
C TRP A 30 -1.73 11.20 4.21
N PRO A 31 -1.77 11.97 5.32
CA PRO A 31 -0.54 12.44 5.96
C PRO A 31 0.38 11.30 6.40
N GLN A 32 -0.15 10.22 7.00
CA GLN A 32 0.63 9.05 7.36
C GLN A 32 1.17 8.34 6.10
N CYS A 33 0.33 8.21 5.07
CA CYS A 33 0.74 7.60 3.80
C CYS A 33 1.86 8.40 3.12
N GLU A 34 1.79 9.73 3.17
CA GLU A 34 2.84 10.62 2.65
C GLU A 34 4.17 10.46 3.42
N ALA A 35 4.11 10.34 4.74
CA ALA A 35 5.29 10.28 5.60
C ALA A 35 6.17 9.04 5.38
N VAL A 36 5.61 7.95 4.88
CA VAL A 36 6.33 6.68 4.68
C VAL A 36 7.11 6.60 3.35
N PHE A 37 6.98 7.58 2.44
CA PHE A 37 7.68 7.62 1.16
C PHE A 37 8.70 8.74 1.08
N THR A 38 9.73 8.55 0.25
CA THR A 38 10.54 9.69 -0.23
C THR A 38 9.74 10.50 -1.27
N PRO A 39 10.03 11.80 -1.47
CA PRO A 39 9.29 12.62 -2.45
C PRO A 39 9.37 12.09 -3.89
N ASP A 40 10.50 11.48 -4.25
CA ASP A 40 10.81 10.89 -5.55
C ASP A 40 10.53 9.38 -5.63
N ALA A 41 9.82 8.83 -4.65
CA ALA A 41 9.50 7.41 -4.63
C ALA A 41 8.66 6.99 -5.84
N ILE A 42 9.03 5.86 -6.42
CA ILE A 42 8.29 5.23 -7.52
C ILE A 42 7.31 4.20 -6.94
N TRP A 43 6.08 4.24 -7.39
CA TRP A 43 5.12 3.15 -7.18
C TRP A 43 4.66 2.60 -8.52
N GLU A 44 4.72 1.29 -8.69
CA GLU A 44 4.31 0.69 -9.95
C GLU A 44 3.64 -0.68 -9.79
N SER A 45 2.81 -1.00 -10.77
CA SER A 45 2.22 -2.32 -10.98
C SER A 45 2.11 -2.60 -12.47
N PRO A 46 3.14 -3.18 -13.11
CA PRO A 46 3.12 -3.47 -14.54
C PRO A 46 1.94 -4.34 -14.99
N PRO A 47 1.49 -5.35 -14.22
CA PRO A 47 0.30 -6.12 -14.61
C PRO A 47 -0.98 -5.30 -14.68
N LEU A 48 -1.06 -4.19 -13.93
CA LEU A 48 -2.18 -3.26 -13.97
C LEU A 48 -1.96 -2.08 -14.92
N GLY A 49 -0.78 -1.99 -15.55
CA GLY A 49 -0.40 -0.87 -16.41
C GLY A 49 -0.19 0.45 -15.66
N LEU A 50 0.14 0.37 -14.37
CA LEU A 50 0.28 1.54 -13.49
C LEU A 50 1.76 1.82 -13.19
N ARG A 51 2.15 3.10 -13.26
CA ARG A 51 3.44 3.60 -12.81
C ARG A 51 3.33 5.08 -12.45
N TYR A 52 3.84 5.43 -11.28
CA TYR A 52 3.91 6.78 -10.75
C TYR A 52 5.35 7.11 -10.41
N GLU A 53 5.86 8.21 -10.96
CA GLU A 53 7.27 8.62 -10.86
C GLU A 53 7.55 9.53 -9.65
N SER A 54 6.57 9.72 -8.80
CA SER A 54 6.71 10.46 -7.54
C SER A 54 5.64 10.05 -6.54
N ARG A 55 5.94 10.22 -5.25
CA ARG A 55 4.99 10.06 -4.14
C ARG A 55 3.71 10.85 -4.40
N ASP A 56 3.84 12.12 -4.79
CA ASP A 56 2.68 13.02 -4.91
C ASP A 56 1.74 12.56 -6.04
N SER A 57 2.27 12.11 -7.19
CA SER A 57 1.45 11.58 -8.29
C SER A 57 0.71 10.29 -7.89
N PHE A 58 1.35 9.43 -7.11
CA PHE A 58 0.73 8.23 -6.56
C PHE A 58 -0.39 8.57 -5.56
N LEU A 59 -0.12 9.48 -4.62
CA LEU A 59 -1.09 9.88 -3.60
C LEU A 59 -2.28 10.64 -4.19
N GLU A 60 -2.08 11.43 -5.25
CA GLU A 60 -3.19 12.07 -5.97
C GLU A 60 -4.16 11.02 -6.52
N THR A 61 -3.64 9.96 -7.14
CA THR A 61 -4.47 8.86 -7.63
C THR A 61 -5.17 8.12 -6.48
N LEU A 62 -4.48 7.82 -5.39
CA LEU A 62 -5.11 7.18 -4.23
C LEU A 62 -6.23 8.03 -3.61
N ARG A 63 -6.05 9.33 -3.55
CA ARG A 63 -7.08 10.28 -3.07
C ARG A 63 -8.27 10.35 -4.03
N ALA A 64 -8.02 10.28 -5.34
CA ALA A 64 -9.06 10.30 -6.36
C ALA A 64 -9.89 8.99 -6.36
N THR A 65 -9.31 7.86 -5.95
CA THR A 65 -10.04 6.59 -5.77
C THR A 65 -10.96 6.57 -4.55
N THR A 66 -11.46 7.73 -4.11
CA THR A 66 -12.47 7.86 -3.03
C THR A 66 -13.81 7.24 -3.37
N THR A 67 -14.00 6.71 -4.58
CA THR A 67 -15.15 5.88 -4.95
C THR A 67 -15.21 4.56 -4.18
N PHE A 68 -14.10 4.12 -3.55
CA PHE A 68 -14.13 2.99 -2.63
C PHE A 68 -14.62 3.41 -1.25
N ASP A 69 -15.77 2.89 -0.86
CA ASP A 69 -16.34 3.08 0.49
C ASP A 69 -15.68 2.15 1.51
N LEU A 70 -15.03 1.08 1.06
CA LEU A 70 -14.21 0.16 1.83
C LEU A 70 -12.92 -0.16 1.07
N LEU A 71 -11.80 -0.06 1.75
CA LEU A 71 -10.51 -0.60 1.33
C LEU A 71 -9.79 -1.09 2.57
N ILE A 72 -9.48 -2.37 2.60
CA ILE A 72 -8.72 -3.00 3.68
C ILE A 72 -7.48 -3.62 3.06
N GLN A 73 -6.31 -3.22 3.53
CA GLN A 73 -5.06 -3.83 3.12
C GLN A 73 -4.42 -4.55 4.30
N THR A 74 -4.22 -5.85 4.16
CA THR A 74 -3.64 -6.72 5.19
C THR A 74 -2.28 -7.24 4.71
N PRO A 75 -1.18 -6.76 5.27
CA PRO A 75 0.14 -7.29 4.98
C PRO A 75 0.39 -8.58 5.75
N HIS A 76 1.03 -9.55 5.11
CA HIS A 76 1.43 -10.83 5.68
C HIS A 76 2.95 -10.97 5.68
N SER A 77 3.51 -11.33 6.83
CA SER A 77 4.89 -11.82 6.99
C SER A 77 5.95 -11.06 6.17
N PRO A 78 6.21 -9.78 6.43
CA PRO A 78 7.26 -9.06 5.73
C PRO A 78 8.64 -9.70 5.94
N VAL A 79 9.36 -9.92 4.85
CA VAL A 79 10.75 -10.40 4.86
C VAL A 79 11.66 -9.24 4.46
N VAL A 80 12.62 -8.90 5.32
CA VAL A 80 13.51 -7.76 5.14
C VAL A 80 14.95 -8.24 4.97
N THR A 81 15.63 -7.77 3.93
CA THR A 81 17.04 -8.00 3.66
C THR A 81 17.78 -6.66 3.70
N LEU A 82 18.66 -6.47 4.68
CA LEU A 82 19.52 -5.29 4.72
C LEU A 82 20.60 -5.44 3.65
N THR A 83 20.66 -4.48 2.71
CA THR A 83 21.64 -4.44 1.62
C THR A 83 22.79 -3.48 1.91
N GLY A 84 22.65 -2.63 2.95
CA GLY A 84 23.64 -1.69 3.41
C GLY A 84 23.24 -1.02 4.73
N ALA A 85 24.07 -0.10 5.22
CA ALA A 85 23.79 0.62 6.45
C ALA A 85 22.54 1.54 6.38
N HIS A 86 22.17 1.94 5.16
CA HIS A 86 21.06 2.86 4.89
C HIS A 86 20.14 2.37 3.76
N GLN A 87 20.24 1.11 3.37
CA GLN A 87 19.46 0.51 2.28
C GLN A 87 19.00 -0.89 2.65
N ALA A 88 17.80 -1.22 2.24
CA ALA A 88 17.26 -2.58 2.40
C ALA A 88 16.22 -2.85 1.31
N GLU A 89 15.97 -4.13 1.10
CA GLU A 89 14.87 -4.66 0.30
C GLU A 89 13.88 -5.37 1.21
N ALA A 90 12.59 -5.32 0.84
CA ALA A 90 11.58 -6.09 1.53
C ALA A 90 10.61 -6.75 0.55
N THR A 91 10.09 -7.90 0.94
CA THR A 91 8.97 -8.55 0.24
C THR A 91 7.81 -8.76 1.21
N THR A 92 6.59 -8.45 0.76
CA THR A 92 5.41 -8.57 1.58
C THR A 92 4.25 -9.09 0.76
N THR A 93 3.70 -10.26 1.09
CA THR A 93 2.42 -10.68 0.54
C THR A 93 1.32 -9.83 1.16
N ILE A 94 0.39 -9.37 0.35
CA ILE A 94 -0.79 -8.65 0.83
C ILE A 94 -2.08 -9.32 0.39
N HIS A 95 -3.09 -9.16 1.22
CA HIS A 95 -4.49 -9.32 0.88
C HIS A 95 -5.15 -7.95 0.91
N GLU A 96 -5.80 -7.57 -0.16
CA GLU A 96 -6.52 -6.32 -0.26
C GLU A 96 -7.96 -6.57 -0.69
N MET A 97 -8.90 -6.05 0.08
CA MET A 97 -10.32 -6.05 -0.24
C MET A 97 -10.78 -4.63 -0.50
N ASN A 98 -11.32 -4.41 -1.69
CA ASN A 98 -11.90 -3.13 -2.11
C ASN A 98 -13.38 -3.30 -2.35
N ARG A 99 -14.17 -2.31 -1.94
CA ARG A 99 -15.58 -2.20 -2.27
C ARG A 99 -15.88 -0.76 -2.69
N GLY A 100 -16.65 -0.62 -3.74
CA GLY A 100 -17.03 0.71 -4.22
C GLY A 100 -17.85 0.66 -5.50
N VAL A 101 -17.83 1.77 -6.21
CA VAL A 101 -18.54 1.95 -7.48
C VAL A 101 -17.52 2.22 -8.57
N THR A 102 -17.63 1.54 -9.70
CA THR A 102 -16.79 1.83 -10.87
C THR A 102 -17.09 3.22 -11.41
N ASP A 103 -16.08 4.04 -11.62
CA ASP A 103 -16.22 5.38 -12.22
C ASP A 103 -16.20 5.34 -13.76
N THR A 104 -15.52 4.35 -14.33
CA THR A 104 -15.38 4.15 -15.78
C THR A 104 -15.68 2.71 -16.17
N LYS A 105 -16.00 2.48 -17.43
CA LYS A 105 -16.12 1.13 -17.97
C LYS A 105 -14.78 0.43 -17.96
N SER A 106 -14.71 -0.74 -17.35
CA SER A 106 -13.51 -1.56 -17.21
C SER A 106 -13.87 -3.04 -17.28
N ALA A 107 -12.86 -3.92 -17.14
CA ALA A 107 -13.08 -5.36 -17.00
C ALA A 107 -13.87 -5.71 -15.71
N LEU A 108 -13.96 -4.80 -14.75
CA LEU A 108 -14.68 -4.98 -13.50
C LEU A 108 -16.17 -4.61 -13.59
N GLY A 109 -16.59 -3.93 -14.66
CA GLY A 109 -17.99 -3.55 -14.89
C GLY A 109 -18.15 -2.25 -15.67
N ASP A 110 -19.40 -1.91 -15.98
CA ASP A 110 -19.77 -0.62 -16.54
C ASP A 110 -19.69 0.49 -15.47
N SER A 111 -19.59 1.76 -15.91
CA SER A 111 -19.61 2.90 -14.99
C SER A 111 -20.86 2.90 -14.11
N GLY A 112 -20.69 3.11 -12.81
CA GLY A 112 -21.77 3.06 -11.84
C GLY A 112 -22.10 1.68 -11.30
N THR A 113 -21.32 0.63 -11.68
CA THR A 113 -21.50 -0.72 -11.14
C THR A 113 -20.92 -0.81 -9.73
N GLU A 114 -21.70 -1.26 -8.76
CA GLU A 114 -21.18 -1.63 -7.45
C GLU A 114 -20.38 -2.93 -7.55
N ILE A 115 -19.15 -2.89 -7.07
CA ILE A 115 -18.23 -4.03 -7.11
C ILE A 115 -17.57 -4.25 -5.76
N ASN A 116 -17.25 -5.51 -5.51
CA ASN A 116 -16.29 -5.95 -4.51
C ASN A 116 -15.12 -6.62 -5.22
N VAL A 117 -13.91 -6.22 -4.88
CA VAL A 117 -12.68 -6.79 -5.46
C VAL A 117 -11.83 -7.35 -4.34
N ASP A 118 -11.42 -8.59 -4.51
CA ASP A 118 -10.55 -9.31 -3.60
C ASP A 118 -9.24 -9.60 -4.33
N THR A 119 -8.12 -9.13 -3.79
CA THR A 119 -6.82 -9.17 -4.45
C THR A 119 -5.76 -9.73 -3.53
N TYR A 120 -4.99 -10.71 -4.02
CA TYR A 120 -3.73 -11.13 -3.43
C TYR A 120 -2.58 -10.71 -4.32
N GLY A 121 -1.54 -10.16 -3.72
CA GLY A 121 -0.35 -9.72 -4.42
C GLY A 121 0.89 -9.73 -3.53
N ILE A 122 2.02 -9.42 -4.14
CA ILE A 122 3.29 -9.24 -3.44
C ILE A 122 3.79 -7.82 -3.73
N TYR A 123 4.20 -7.11 -2.70
CA TYR A 123 5.07 -5.95 -2.82
C TYR A 123 6.52 -6.39 -2.80
N TYR A 124 7.30 -5.84 -3.71
CA TYR A 124 8.76 -5.81 -3.69
C TYR A 124 9.15 -4.36 -3.46
N ASP A 125 9.80 -4.11 -2.34
CA ASP A 125 10.08 -2.77 -1.85
C ASP A 125 11.58 -2.52 -1.78
N ASP A 126 12.02 -1.36 -2.29
CA ASP A 126 13.31 -0.76 -1.95
C ASP A 126 13.07 0.33 -0.91
N VAL A 127 13.85 0.30 0.15
CA VAL A 127 13.77 1.25 1.24
C VAL A 127 15.13 1.86 1.55
N ALA A 128 15.13 3.14 1.90
CA ALA A 128 16.33 3.85 2.33
C ALA A 128 16.10 4.55 3.68
N ARG A 129 17.19 4.73 4.43
CA ARG A 129 17.19 5.53 5.64
C ARG A 129 17.52 6.97 5.31
N ILE A 130 16.54 7.86 5.46
CA ILE A 130 16.64 9.30 5.22
C ILE A 130 16.42 10.02 6.55
N ASP A 131 17.38 10.85 6.97
CA ASP A 131 17.31 11.60 8.23
C ASP A 131 17.02 10.74 9.46
N GLY A 132 17.53 9.50 9.44
CA GLY A 132 17.37 8.53 10.54
C GLY A 132 16.11 7.65 10.45
N GLU A 133 15.20 7.92 9.53
CA GLU A 133 13.96 7.18 9.32
C GLU A 133 14.01 6.33 8.04
N TRP A 134 13.46 5.12 8.10
CA TRP A 134 13.27 4.28 6.93
C TRP A 134 12.08 4.76 6.10
N LYS A 135 12.24 4.85 4.77
CA LYS A 135 11.19 5.27 3.83
C LYS A 135 11.25 4.44 2.56
N PHE A 136 10.10 4.24 1.94
CA PHE A 136 10.03 3.62 0.61
C PHE A 136 10.62 4.57 -0.43
N THR A 137 11.51 4.04 -1.26
CA THR A 137 12.05 4.70 -2.46
C THR A 137 11.45 4.10 -3.72
N HIS A 138 11.07 2.80 -3.66
CA HIS A 138 10.38 2.11 -4.75
C HIS A 138 9.46 1.05 -4.16
N ARG A 139 8.26 0.94 -4.71
CA ARG A 139 7.30 -0.13 -4.44
C ARG A 139 6.79 -0.73 -5.74
N LEU A 140 7.08 -2.01 -5.97
CA LEU A 140 6.56 -2.78 -7.09
C LEU A 140 5.44 -3.70 -6.58
N PHE A 141 4.21 -3.48 -7.05
CA PHE A 141 3.07 -4.35 -6.73
C PHE A 141 2.84 -5.36 -7.84
N MET A 142 2.87 -6.64 -7.47
CA MET A 142 2.61 -7.77 -8.37
C MET A 142 1.37 -8.54 -7.88
N PRO A 143 0.15 -8.18 -8.36
CA PRO A 143 -1.04 -8.99 -8.09
C PRO A 143 -0.91 -10.33 -8.80
N PHE A 144 -1.24 -11.42 -8.10
CA PHE A 144 -1.25 -12.77 -8.65
C PHE A 144 -2.62 -13.44 -8.57
N TYR A 145 -3.56 -12.84 -7.85
CA TYR A 145 -4.95 -13.25 -7.81
C TYR A 145 -5.84 -12.03 -7.69
N LEU A 146 -6.91 -11.99 -8.46
CA LEU A 146 -7.94 -10.97 -8.40
C LEU A 146 -9.29 -11.62 -8.68
N GLU A 147 -10.22 -11.45 -7.76
CA GLU A 147 -11.63 -11.83 -7.92
C GLU A 147 -12.49 -10.58 -7.79
N SER A 148 -13.48 -10.44 -8.67
CA SER A 148 -14.50 -9.40 -8.58
C SER A 148 -15.89 -10.02 -8.52
N GLY A 149 -16.77 -9.41 -7.75
CA GLY A 149 -18.12 -9.93 -7.54
C GLY A 149 -19.10 -8.86 -7.12
N CYS A 150 -20.35 -9.31 -6.92
CA CYS A 150 -21.40 -8.45 -6.41
C CYS A 150 -21.10 -8.03 -4.97
N VAL A 151 -21.48 -6.81 -4.63
CA VAL A 151 -21.40 -6.30 -3.26
C VAL A 151 -22.37 -7.08 -2.36
N THR A 152 -21.83 -7.60 -1.25
CA THR A 152 -22.57 -8.21 -0.17
C THR A 152 -22.12 -7.61 1.16
N GLY A 153 -23.05 -7.52 2.12
CA GLY A 153 -22.76 -6.93 3.43
C GLY A 153 -22.80 -5.39 3.44
N ASP A 154 -22.63 -4.82 4.63
CA ASP A 154 -22.79 -3.38 4.90
C ASP A 154 -21.50 -2.77 5.44
N VAL A 155 -21.17 -1.56 4.97
CA VAL A 155 -20.12 -0.73 5.55
C VAL A 155 -20.69 0.02 6.75
N LEU A 156 -20.30 -0.37 7.96
CA LEU A 156 -20.81 0.23 9.20
C LEU A 156 -20.19 1.59 9.50
N THR A 157 -18.95 1.80 9.07
CA THR A 157 -18.23 3.07 9.25
C THR A 157 -17.48 3.42 7.97
N GLN A 158 -17.80 4.57 7.41
CA GLN A 158 -17.10 5.06 6.22
C GLN A 158 -15.61 5.27 6.50
N ARG A 159 -14.76 4.86 5.58
CA ARG A 159 -13.29 4.93 5.65
C ARG A 159 -12.79 6.34 5.98
N SER A 160 -13.37 7.38 5.37
CA SER A 160 -13.02 8.80 5.63
C SER A 160 -13.23 9.24 7.09
N LYS A 161 -13.99 8.51 7.88
CA LYS A 161 -14.21 8.79 9.32
C LYS A 161 -13.19 8.08 10.22
N LEU A 162 -12.33 7.23 9.66
CA LEU A 162 -11.30 6.50 10.40
C LEU A 162 -9.96 7.23 10.42
N ALA A 163 -9.74 8.17 9.51
CA ALA A 163 -8.54 8.99 9.47
C ALA A 163 -8.43 9.89 10.71
N GLY A 164 -7.22 10.07 11.22
CA GLY A 164 -6.93 11.00 12.32
C GLY A 164 -7.38 10.56 13.72
N ARG A 165 -7.65 9.26 13.94
CA ARG A 165 -7.97 8.69 15.25
C ARG A 165 -6.79 7.96 15.87
#